data_48ace4c28e01b472079333dfa9c01e95
#
_entry.id   48ace4c28e01b472079333dfa9c01e95
#
_cell.length_a   1.000
_cell.length_b   1.000
_cell.length_c   1.000
_cell.angle_alpha   90.00
_cell.angle_beta   90.00
_cell.angle_gamma   90.00
#
_symmetry.space_group_name_H-M   'P 1'
#
loop_
_entity.id
_entity.type
_entity.pdbx_description
1 polymer ?
#
loop_
_entity_poly.entity_id
_entity_poly.type
_entity_poly.pdbx_seq_one_letter_code
_entity_poly.pdbx_strand_id
1 'polypeptide(L)'
;MWIVFAFGSALFAGITAILAKCGIRKTDSNVATAIRTVVVLLFSWLMAFLAGSWGQIGEIDSRTWLFLVLSGLATGASWLCYFKALQLGDINKVVPIDKSSVVLTILLAFLFLGEEISLPKAVGVVLIGIGTFLMIEKKKTDGMRQSKEKQLRGYHDAIWQNGGNSWFFYAAGSAVFASLTSILGKVGILGVESNLGTAIRTVVVLLMAWIMVFVTGRQNTVKEIPKKELGFICLSGLATGASWLCYYKALQDGLASVVVPIDKLSIVVTIAFSYLVFQERLSKAAALGLVLIVGGTFAMLIG
;
A
#
# COMPACT_ATOMS: atom_id res chain seq x y z
N MET A 1 23.40 1.94 -3.74
CA MET A 1 22.45 1.87 -4.87
C MET A 1 21.00 1.65 -4.39
N TRP A 2 20.73 0.82 -3.37
CA TRP A 2 19.37 0.53 -2.89
C TRP A 2 18.56 1.78 -2.47
N ILE A 3 19.21 2.82 -1.92
CA ILE A 3 18.56 4.09 -1.52
C ILE A 3 17.90 4.77 -2.73
N VAL A 4 18.56 4.79 -3.90
CA VAL A 4 18.00 5.36 -5.13
C VAL A 4 16.74 4.63 -5.54
N PHE A 5 16.75 3.30 -5.45
CA PHE A 5 15.56 2.48 -5.71
C PHE A 5 14.44 2.73 -4.69
N ALA A 6 14.76 2.89 -3.39
CA ALA A 6 13.77 3.20 -2.37
C ALA A 6 13.08 4.56 -2.62
N PHE A 7 13.84 5.62 -2.96
CA PHE A 7 13.26 6.91 -3.35
C PHE A 7 12.52 6.84 -4.68
N GLY A 8 13.01 6.07 -5.65
CA GLY A 8 12.31 5.78 -6.90
C GLY A 8 10.95 5.12 -6.65
N SER A 9 10.89 4.14 -5.74
CA SER A 9 9.64 3.53 -5.31
C SER A 9 8.67 4.58 -4.75
N ALA A 10 9.12 5.42 -3.82
CA ALA A 10 8.31 6.47 -3.23
C ALA A 10 7.77 7.46 -4.29
N LEU A 11 8.60 7.87 -5.24
CA LEU A 11 8.19 8.75 -6.33
C LEU A 11 7.08 8.13 -7.18
N PHE A 12 7.30 6.91 -7.68
CA PHE A 12 6.31 6.21 -8.51
C PHE A 12 5.04 5.85 -7.72
N ALA A 13 5.15 5.52 -6.44
CA ALA A 13 3.98 5.29 -5.58
C ALA A 13 3.14 6.57 -5.41
N GLY A 14 3.78 7.74 -5.27
CA GLY A 14 3.09 9.03 -5.23
C GLY A 14 2.37 9.34 -6.55
N ILE A 15 3.03 9.12 -7.69
CA ILE A 15 2.42 9.27 -9.03
C ILE A 15 1.24 8.30 -9.18
N THR A 16 1.39 7.05 -8.74
CA THR A 16 0.31 6.05 -8.73
C THR A 16 -0.94 6.56 -8.02
N ALA A 17 -0.78 7.15 -6.83
CA ALA A 17 -1.89 7.64 -6.04
C ALA A 17 -2.68 8.74 -6.76
N ILE A 18 -2.00 9.65 -7.44
CA ILE A 18 -2.63 10.73 -8.22
C ILE A 18 -3.37 10.18 -9.44
N LEU A 19 -2.71 9.34 -10.23
CA LEU A 19 -3.32 8.72 -11.41
C LEU A 19 -4.52 7.85 -11.02
N ALA A 20 -4.41 7.08 -9.93
CA ALA A 20 -5.52 6.30 -9.39
C ALA A 20 -6.70 7.20 -8.99
N LYS A 21 -6.46 8.34 -8.31
CA LYS A 21 -7.51 9.32 -7.95
C LYS A 21 -8.25 9.83 -9.20
N CYS A 22 -7.55 10.01 -10.32
CA CYS A 22 -8.17 10.40 -11.59
C CYS A 22 -8.96 9.26 -12.24
N GLY A 23 -8.49 8.00 -12.09
CA GLY A 23 -9.08 6.81 -12.68
C GLY A 23 -10.29 6.23 -11.95
N ILE A 24 -10.53 6.61 -10.67
CA ILE A 24 -11.60 6.05 -9.84
C ILE A 24 -12.75 7.01 -9.57
N ARG A 25 -12.99 7.97 -10.45
CA ARG A 25 -14.07 8.97 -10.23
C ARG A 25 -15.47 8.33 -10.31
N LYS A 26 -15.68 7.43 -11.27
CA LYS A 26 -16.92 6.68 -11.50
C LYS A 26 -16.71 5.17 -11.40
N THR A 27 -15.47 4.71 -11.63
CA THR A 27 -15.09 3.30 -11.59
C THR A 27 -14.97 2.80 -10.15
N ASP A 28 -15.48 1.60 -9.88
CA ASP A 28 -15.31 0.94 -8.58
C ASP A 28 -13.82 0.73 -8.26
N SER A 29 -13.43 1.01 -7.01
CA SER A 29 -12.04 0.96 -6.56
C SER A 29 -11.42 -0.44 -6.66
N ASN A 30 -12.19 -1.50 -6.39
CA ASN A 30 -11.72 -2.89 -6.43
C ASN A 30 -11.45 -3.31 -7.88
N VAL A 31 -12.38 -2.95 -8.78
CA VAL A 31 -12.24 -3.22 -10.22
C VAL A 31 -11.05 -2.44 -10.79
N ALA A 32 -10.91 -1.15 -10.45
CA ALA A 32 -9.76 -0.36 -10.86
C ALA A 32 -8.44 -0.97 -10.37
N THR A 33 -8.41 -1.50 -9.13
CA THR A 33 -7.24 -2.17 -8.56
C THR A 33 -6.93 -3.47 -9.30
N ALA A 34 -7.92 -4.29 -9.63
CA ALA A 34 -7.71 -5.53 -10.37
C ALA A 34 -7.16 -5.26 -11.78
N ILE A 35 -7.75 -4.31 -12.52
CA ILE A 35 -7.26 -3.93 -13.86
C ILE A 35 -5.84 -3.35 -13.80
N ARG A 36 -5.58 -2.46 -12.84
CA ARG A 36 -4.25 -1.92 -12.61
C ARG A 36 -3.24 -3.04 -12.37
N THR A 37 -3.60 -4.07 -11.58
CA THR A 37 -2.71 -5.19 -11.27
C THR A 37 -2.43 -6.05 -12.51
N VAL A 38 -3.35 -6.14 -13.50
CA VAL A 38 -3.05 -6.75 -14.81
C VAL A 38 -1.91 -6.00 -15.49
N VAL A 39 -1.97 -4.66 -15.52
CA VAL A 39 -0.92 -3.83 -16.12
C VAL A 39 0.41 -4.00 -15.38
N VAL A 40 0.37 -4.02 -14.04
CA VAL A 40 1.55 -4.30 -13.20
C VAL A 40 2.17 -5.64 -13.56
N LEU A 41 1.36 -6.69 -13.71
CA LEU A 41 1.82 -8.02 -14.08
C LEU A 41 2.53 -8.02 -15.42
N LEU A 42 1.89 -7.48 -16.46
CA LEU A 42 2.47 -7.41 -17.80
C LEU A 42 3.79 -6.63 -17.80
N PHE A 43 3.82 -5.50 -17.10
CA PHE A 43 5.02 -4.68 -16.99
C PHE A 43 6.15 -5.40 -16.22
N SER A 44 5.84 -6.08 -15.11
CA SER A 44 6.83 -6.81 -14.33
C SER A 44 7.44 -7.98 -15.12
N TRP A 45 6.62 -8.72 -15.88
CA TRP A 45 7.13 -9.78 -16.74
C TRP A 45 7.96 -9.26 -17.91
N LEU A 46 7.56 -8.12 -18.49
CA LEU A 46 8.37 -7.46 -19.50
C LEU A 46 9.75 -7.08 -18.95
N MET A 47 9.81 -6.51 -17.75
CA MET A 47 11.07 -6.12 -17.11
C MET A 47 11.93 -7.34 -16.72
N ALA A 48 11.32 -8.43 -16.26
CA ALA A 48 12.03 -9.69 -16.00
C ALA A 48 12.61 -10.28 -17.31
N PHE A 49 11.88 -10.18 -18.41
CA PHE A 49 12.36 -10.60 -19.72
C PHE A 49 13.53 -9.74 -20.21
N LEU A 50 13.41 -8.42 -20.11
CA LEU A 50 14.50 -7.48 -20.49
C LEU A 50 15.75 -7.63 -19.63
N ALA A 51 15.57 -8.00 -18.35
CA ALA A 51 16.68 -8.31 -17.44
C ALA A 51 17.34 -9.68 -17.74
N GLY A 52 16.80 -10.46 -18.66
CA GLY A 52 17.34 -11.79 -18.99
C GLY A 52 17.13 -12.84 -17.89
N SER A 53 16.27 -12.56 -16.91
CA SER A 53 16.07 -13.45 -15.74
C SER A 53 15.08 -14.59 -15.99
N TRP A 54 14.45 -14.63 -17.15
CA TRP A 54 13.47 -15.67 -17.50
C TRP A 54 14.00 -17.09 -17.37
N GLY A 55 15.26 -17.35 -17.77
CA GLY A 55 15.89 -18.67 -17.66
C GLY A 55 16.07 -19.18 -16.22
N GLN A 56 16.03 -18.27 -15.24
CA GLN A 56 16.22 -18.62 -13.82
C GLN A 56 14.99 -19.26 -13.17
N ILE A 57 13.82 -19.27 -13.84
CA ILE A 57 12.57 -19.79 -13.26
C ILE A 57 12.72 -21.25 -12.79
N GLY A 58 13.44 -22.08 -13.56
CA GLY A 58 13.69 -23.49 -13.21
C GLY A 58 14.69 -23.70 -12.08
N GLU A 59 15.46 -22.68 -11.74
CA GLU A 59 16.51 -22.73 -10.71
C GLU A 59 16.04 -22.17 -9.36
N ILE A 60 14.82 -21.59 -9.32
CA ILE A 60 14.28 -20.99 -8.10
C ILE A 60 14.01 -22.06 -7.05
N ASP A 61 14.64 -21.90 -5.88
CA ASP A 61 14.44 -22.80 -4.74
C ASP A 61 12.98 -22.79 -4.23
N SER A 62 12.52 -23.94 -3.75
CA SER A 62 11.18 -24.11 -3.20
C SER A 62 10.86 -23.13 -2.05
N ARG A 63 11.87 -22.77 -1.25
CA ARG A 63 11.74 -21.78 -0.18
C ARG A 63 11.42 -20.41 -0.75
N THR A 64 12.12 -19.98 -1.79
CA THR A 64 11.88 -18.72 -2.50
C THR A 64 10.45 -18.65 -3.06
N TRP A 65 10.02 -19.73 -3.75
CA TRP A 65 8.64 -19.85 -4.23
C TRP A 65 7.63 -19.69 -3.11
N LEU A 66 7.82 -20.38 -1.99
CA LEU A 66 6.92 -20.32 -0.84
C LEU A 66 6.79 -18.88 -0.32
N PHE A 67 7.92 -18.18 -0.10
CA PHE A 67 7.89 -16.83 0.46
C PHE A 67 7.31 -15.79 -0.51
N LEU A 68 7.55 -15.91 -1.82
CA LEU A 68 6.95 -15.04 -2.82
C LEU A 68 5.42 -15.23 -2.88
N VAL A 69 4.96 -16.48 -2.88
CA VAL A 69 3.52 -16.79 -2.85
C VAL A 69 2.88 -16.28 -1.56
N LEU A 70 3.47 -16.57 -0.40
CA LEU A 70 2.97 -16.09 0.89
C LEU A 70 2.93 -14.57 0.97
N SER A 71 3.92 -13.86 0.41
CA SER A 71 3.92 -12.40 0.32
C SER A 71 2.76 -11.87 -0.55
N GLY A 72 2.48 -12.53 -1.68
CA GLY A 72 1.35 -12.20 -2.54
C GLY A 72 0.01 -12.43 -1.84
N LEU A 73 -0.15 -13.56 -1.16
CA LEU A 73 -1.35 -13.90 -0.37
C LEU A 73 -1.54 -12.91 0.79
N ALA A 74 -0.47 -12.56 1.50
CA ALA A 74 -0.51 -11.56 2.57
C ALA A 74 -0.98 -10.18 2.05
N THR A 75 -0.54 -9.77 0.85
CA THR A 75 -1.03 -8.54 0.21
C THR A 75 -2.55 -8.59 0.01
N GLY A 76 -3.05 -9.68 -0.57
CA GLY A 76 -4.49 -9.86 -0.80
C GLY A 76 -5.28 -9.91 0.50
N ALA A 77 -4.78 -10.66 1.50
CA ALA A 77 -5.40 -10.75 2.82
C ALA A 77 -5.46 -9.38 3.52
N SER A 78 -4.38 -8.58 3.40
CA SER A 78 -4.37 -7.19 3.90
C SER A 78 -5.48 -6.37 3.25
N TRP A 79 -5.64 -6.43 1.93
CA TRP A 79 -6.69 -5.70 1.21
C TRP A 79 -8.09 -6.14 1.63
N LEU A 80 -8.34 -7.45 1.72
CA LEU A 80 -9.64 -7.99 2.18
C LEU A 80 -9.99 -7.50 3.59
N CYS A 81 -9.03 -7.58 4.51
CA CYS A 81 -9.20 -7.09 5.87
C CYS A 81 -9.43 -5.57 5.91
N TYR A 82 -8.65 -4.78 5.16
CA TYR A 82 -8.78 -3.34 5.11
C TYR A 82 -10.15 -2.89 4.60
N PHE A 83 -10.60 -3.44 3.47
CA PHE A 83 -11.90 -3.08 2.93
C PHE A 83 -13.06 -3.55 3.82
N LYS A 84 -12.91 -4.70 4.49
CA LYS A 84 -13.90 -5.16 5.47
C LYS A 84 -13.94 -4.25 6.69
N ALA A 85 -12.80 -3.82 7.19
CA ALA A 85 -12.72 -2.84 8.27
C ALA A 85 -13.40 -1.52 7.90
N LEU A 86 -13.18 -1.01 6.67
CA LEU A 86 -13.82 0.21 6.17
C LEU A 86 -15.35 0.07 6.02
N GLN A 87 -15.85 -1.13 5.74
CA GLN A 87 -17.30 -1.39 5.70
C GLN A 87 -17.94 -1.37 7.10
N LEU A 88 -17.19 -1.83 8.13
CA LEU A 88 -17.72 -2.02 9.48
C LEU A 88 -17.40 -0.86 10.43
N GLY A 89 -16.38 -0.05 10.11
CA GLY A 89 -15.84 0.98 10.99
C GLY A 89 -15.71 2.36 10.34
N ASP A 90 -15.40 3.34 11.19
CA ASP A 90 -15.10 4.71 10.75
C ASP A 90 -13.71 4.75 10.11
N ILE A 91 -13.62 5.33 8.91
CA ILE A 91 -12.36 5.50 8.16
C ILE A 91 -11.27 6.20 8.99
N ASN A 92 -11.66 7.17 9.84
CA ASN A 92 -10.72 7.90 10.71
C ASN A 92 -10.11 7.02 11.81
N LYS A 93 -10.72 5.86 12.09
CA LYS A 93 -10.20 4.87 13.04
C LYS A 93 -9.47 3.74 12.35
N VAL A 94 -9.96 3.29 11.20
CA VAL A 94 -9.39 2.18 10.43
C VAL A 94 -8.04 2.54 9.82
N VAL A 95 -7.94 3.71 9.17
CA VAL A 95 -6.71 4.12 8.47
C VAL A 95 -5.49 4.25 9.39
N PRO A 96 -5.56 4.84 10.61
CA PRO A 96 -4.42 4.87 11.52
C PRO A 96 -3.91 3.47 11.88
N ILE A 97 -4.83 2.54 12.13
CA ILE A 97 -4.46 1.17 12.49
C ILE A 97 -3.77 0.48 11.32
N ASP A 98 -4.29 0.61 10.11
CA ASP A 98 -3.64 0.07 8.90
C ASP A 98 -2.23 0.67 8.70
N LYS A 99 -2.08 1.98 8.88
CA LYS A 99 -0.77 2.66 8.75
C LYS A 99 0.24 2.26 9.83
N SER A 100 -0.22 1.74 10.97
CA SER A 100 0.68 1.16 11.98
C SER A 100 1.46 -0.06 11.48
N SER A 101 1.10 -0.60 10.31
CA SER A 101 1.86 -1.66 9.63
C SER A 101 3.34 -1.31 9.43
N VAL A 102 3.70 -0.03 9.30
CA VAL A 102 5.11 0.41 9.23
C VAL A 102 5.86 0.04 10.49
N VAL A 103 5.28 0.36 11.66
CA VAL A 103 5.85 0.03 12.97
C VAL A 103 5.98 -1.49 13.12
N LEU A 104 4.92 -2.23 12.77
CA LEU A 104 4.95 -3.69 12.79
C LEU A 104 6.01 -4.26 11.85
N THR A 105 6.20 -3.69 10.66
CA THR A 105 7.25 -4.14 9.73
C THR A 105 8.64 -3.98 10.33
N ILE A 106 8.91 -2.88 11.02
CA ILE A 106 10.22 -2.64 11.66
C ILE A 106 10.44 -3.63 12.82
N LEU A 107 9.41 -3.88 13.64
CA LEU A 107 9.48 -4.88 14.70
C LEU A 107 9.70 -6.29 14.15
N LEU A 108 9.00 -6.66 13.06
CA LEU A 108 9.18 -7.96 12.41
C LEU A 108 10.54 -8.07 11.72
N ALA A 109 11.08 -6.99 11.16
CA ALA A 109 12.42 -6.97 10.58
C ALA A 109 13.50 -7.24 11.65
N PHE A 110 13.35 -6.63 12.84
CA PHE A 110 14.20 -6.94 13.98
C PHE A 110 14.09 -8.42 14.39
N LEU A 111 12.87 -8.94 14.56
CA LEU A 111 12.64 -10.29 15.07
C LEU A 111 13.02 -11.39 14.07
N PHE A 112 12.72 -11.21 12.78
CA PHE A 112 12.84 -12.27 11.75
C PHE A 112 14.01 -12.09 10.81
N LEU A 113 14.48 -10.85 10.59
CA LEU A 113 15.59 -10.56 9.69
C LEU A 113 16.89 -10.25 10.45
N GLY A 114 16.84 -10.17 11.79
CA GLY A 114 18.00 -9.85 12.61
C GLY A 114 18.51 -8.42 12.40
N GLU A 115 17.64 -7.49 11.96
CA GLU A 115 18.01 -6.09 11.79
C GLU A 115 18.10 -5.39 13.14
N GLU A 116 19.18 -4.66 13.41
CA GLU A 116 19.37 -3.96 14.68
C GLU A 116 18.48 -2.72 14.80
N ILE A 117 17.90 -2.51 15.98
CA ILE A 117 17.18 -1.29 16.32
C ILE A 117 18.16 -0.35 17.04
N SER A 118 18.72 0.60 16.28
CA SER A 118 19.49 1.69 16.86
C SER A 118 18.58 2.76 17.48
N LEU A 119 19.15 3.61 18.34
CA LEU A 119 18.40 4.72 18.94
C LEU A 119 17.76 5.65 17.89
N PRO A 120 18.45 6.06 16.79
CA PRO A 120 17.81 6.84 15.73
C PRO A 120 16.64 6.13 15.04
N LYS A 121 16.72 4.81 14.83
CA LYS A 121 15.62 4.01 14.29
C LYS A 121 14.41 4.01 15.22
N ALA A 122 14.62 3.81 16.53
CA ALA A 122 13.54 3.85 17.53
C ALA A 122 12.85 5.22 17.55
N VAL A 123 13.62 6.32 17.56
CA VAL A 123 13.08 7.69 17.46
C VAL A 123 12.30 7.87 16.14
N GLY A 124 12.86 7.40 15.03
CA GLY A 124 12.20 7.46 13.72
C GLY A 124 10.84 6.77 13.70
N VAL A 125 10.72 5.57 14.31
CA VAL A 125 9.44 4.83 14.44
C VAL A 125 8.40 5.67 15.16
N VAL A 126 8.78 6.28 16.31
CA VAL A 126 7.86 7.12 17.08
C VAL A 126 7.41 8.34 16.29
N LEU A 127 8.35 9.03 15.64
CA LEU A 127 8.04 10.21 14.82
C LEU A 127 7.11 9.87 13.65
N ILE A 128 7.36 8.75 12.92
CA ILE A 128 6.52 8.28 11.83
C ILE A 128 5.12 7.91 12.36
N GLY A 129 5.04 7.23 13.51
CA GLY A 129 3.77 6.86 14.12
C GLY A 129 2.93 8.08 14.47
N ILE A 130 3.50 9.03 15.21
CA ILE A 130 2.82 10.30 15.57
C ILE A 130 2.46 11.10 14.32
N GLY A 131 3.40 11.23 13.37
CA GLY A 131 3.19 11.97 12.13
C GLY A 131 2.05 11.38 11.30
N THR A 132 2.00 10.05 11.18
CA THR A 132 0.91 9.35 10.46
C THR A 132 -0.44 9.61 11.14
N PHE A 133 -0.48 9.56 12.47
CA PHE A 133 -1.70 9.85 13.22
C PHE A 133 -2.18 11.29 13.02
N LEU A 134 -1.28 12.28 13.04
CA LEU A 134 -1.61 13.69 12.81
C LEU A 134 -2.09 13.98 11.39
N MET A 135 -1.66 13.19 10.42
CA MET A 135 -2.10 13.36 9.02
C MET A 135 -3.52 12.88 8.76
N ILE A 136 -4.09 12.08 9.68
CA ILE A 136 -5.47 11.63 9.57
C ILE A 136 -6.39 12.75 10.02
N GLU A 137 -6.73 13.62 9.09
CA GLU A 137 -7.66 14.72 9.36
C GLU A 137 -9.08 14.24 9.61
N LYS A 138 -9.69 14.81 10.65
CA LYS A 138 -11.16 14.86 10.74
C LYS A 138 -11.63 15.83 9.65
N LYS A 139 -12.11 15.33 8.51
CA LYS A 139 -12.83 16.16 7.53
C LYS A 139 -13.93 16.89 8.30
N LYS A 140 -13.83 18.22 8.39
CA LYS A 140 -14.96 19.06 8.78
C LYS A 140 -16.02 18.87 7.70
N THR A 141 -17.04 18.10 8.01
CA THR A 141 -18.15 17.84 7.11
C THR A 141 -19.03 19.09 7.09
N ASP A 142 -19.21 19.70 5.93
CA ASP A 142 -20.15 20.82 5.75
C ASP A 142 -21.54 20.42 6.26
N GLY A 143 -22.19 21.31 7.02
CA GLY A 143 -23.41 21.05 7.78
C GLY A 143 -24.60 20.46 6.97
N MET A 144 -24.66 20.68 5.64
CA MET A 144 -25.70 20.10 4.77
C MET A 144 -25.45 18.60 4.44
N ARG A 145 -24.17 18.15 4.44
CA ARG A 145 -23.83 16.74 4.29
C ARG A 145 -24.09 15.95 5.59
N GLN A 146 -23.92 16.59 6.75
CA GLN A 146 -24.19 16.00 8.06
C GLN A 146 -25.64 15.52 8.22
N SER A 147 -26.61 16.26 7.67
CA SER A 147 -28.05 15.90 7.77
C SER A 147 -28.36 14.63 6.97
N LYS A 148 -27.85 14.51 5.75
CA LYS A 148 -28.02 13.32 4.90
C LYS A 148 -27.23 12.12 5.39
N GLU A 149 -26.01 12.36 5.90
CA GLU A 149 -25.16 11.33 6.51
C GLU A 149 -25.71 10.84 7.85
N LYS A 150 -26.33 11.73 8.66
CA LYS A 150 -27.01 11.35 9.90
C LYS A 150 -28.24 10.45 9.65
N GLN A 151 -28.98 10.71 8.57
CA GLN A 151 -30.14 9.91 8.19
C GLN A 151 -29.73 8.53 7.64
N LEU A 152 -28.63 8.49 6.85
CA LEU A 152 -28.03 7.23 6.39
C LEU A 152 -27.32 6.49 7.53
N ARG A 153 -26.69 7.17 8.47
CA ARG A 153 -26.12 6.56 9.69
C ARG A 153 -27.20 5.96 10.58
N GLY A 154 -28.31 6.64 10.81
CA GLY A 154 -29.42 6.09 11.60
C GLY A 154 -29.99 4.79 11.03
N TYR A 155 -30.05 4.66 9.70
CA TYR A 155 -30.42 3.42 9.02
C TYR A 155 -29.30 2.36 9.08
N HIS A 156 -28.02 2.77 8.97
CA HIS A 156 -26.85 1.90 9.12
C HIS A 156 -26.68 1.42 10.58
N ASP A 157 -26.83 2.32 11.55
CA ASP A 157 -26.67 1.99 12.98
C ASP A 157 -27.74 1.02 13.46
N ALA A 158 -28.97 1.11 12.92
CA ALA A 158 -30.06 0.17 13.23
C ALA A 158 -29.79 -1.27 12.71
N ILE A 159 -29.04 -1.41 11.62
CA ILE A 159 -28.69 -2.73 11.04
C ILE A 159 -27.43 -3.32 11.73
N TRP A 160 -26.53 -2.49 12.27
CA TRP A 160 -25.18 -2.89 12.68
C TRP A 160 -24.91 -2.80 14.19
N GLN A 161 -25.92 -2.48 15.02
CA GLN A 161 -25.75 -2.45 16.50
C GLN A 161 -25.32 -3.79 17.13
N ASN A 162 -25.28 -4.88 16.34
CA ASN A 162 -24.80 -6.19 16.80
C ASN A 162 -23.34 -6.50 16.45
N GLY A 163 -22.60 -5.57 15.83
CA GLY A 163 -21.26 -5.83 15.26
C GLY A 163 -20.06 -5.54 16.17
N GLY A 164 -20.24 -5.26 17.46
CA GLY A 164 -19.13 -5.14 18.42
C GLY A 164 -17.85 -4.48 17.85
N ASN A 165 -16.71 -4.76 18.42
CA ASN A 165 -15.38 -4.27 17.98
C ASN A 165 -14.82 -5.02 16.74
N SER A 166 -15.64 -5.69 15.93
CA SER A 166 -15.18 -6.50 14.78
C SER A 166 -14.39 -5.71 13.75
N TRP A 167 -14.73 -4.41 13.51
CA TRP A 167 -13.95 -3.54 12.63
C TRP A 167 -12.48 -3.41 13.07
N PHE A 168 -12.22 -3.40 14.38
CA PHE A 168 -10.88 -3.28 14.94
C PHE A 168 -10.03 -4.52 14.61
N PHE A 169 -10.60 -5.73 14.74
CA PHE A 169 -9.89 -6.97 14.41
C PHE A 169 -9.53 -7.03 12.92
N TYR A 170 -10.42 -6.57 12.05
CA TYR A 170 -10.12 -6.48 10.62
C TYR A 170 -9.07 -5.41 10.33
N ALA A 171 -9.12 -4.24 10.95
CA ALA A 171 -8.10 -3.19 10.78
C ALA A 171 -6.73 -3.66 11.31
N ALA A 172 -6.68 -4.28 12.46
CA ALA A 172 -5.45 -4.87 13.01
C ALA A 172 -4.93 -6.00 12.12
N GLY A 173 -5.80 -6.87 11.61
CA GLY A 173 -5.46 -7.92 10.65
C GLY A 173 -4.87 -7.34 9.37
N SER A 174 -5.43 -6.25 8.84
CA SER A 174 -4.86 -5.55 7.68
C SER A 174 -3.43 -5.09 7.95
N ALA A 175 -3.17 -4.44 9.09
CA ALA A 175 -1.84 -3.99 9.46
C ALA A 175 -0.83 -5.14 9.60
N VAL A 176 -1.24 -6.26 10.21
CA VAL A 176 -0.40 -7.46 10.34
C VAL A 176 -0.08 -8.04 8.96
N PHE A 177 -1.07 -8.26 8.11
CA PHE A 177 -0.82 -8.80 6.76
C PHE A 177 -0.03 -7.83 5.88
N ALA A 178 -0.22 -6.52 6.01
CA ALA A 178 0.58 -5.53 5.30
C ALA A 178 2.07 -5.58 5.72
N SER A 179 2.34 -5.74 7.01
CA SER A 179 3.72 -5.89 7.50
C SER A 179 4.34 -7.22 7.05
N LEU A 180 3.58 -8.31 7.12
CA LEU A 180 4.01 -9.62 6.62
C LEU A 180 4.32 -9.59 5.10
N THR A 181 3.57 -8.83 4.32
CA THR A 181 3.85 -8.65 2.88
C THR A 181 5.29 -8.20 2.63
N SER A 182 5.78 -7.21 3.40
CA SER A 182 7.14 -6.68 3.23
C SER A 182 8.21 -7.66 3.71
N ILE A 183 8.00 -8.30 4.84
CA ILE A 183 8.97 -9.25 5.43
C ILE A 183 9.07 -10.53 4.58
N LEU A 184 7.93 -11.14 4.25
CA LEU A 184 7.91 -12.34 3.40
C LEU A 184 8.44 -12.03 1.99
N GLY A 185 8.10 -10.83 1.47
CA GLY A 185 8.62 -10.35 0.20
C GLY A 185 10.14 -10.18 0.22
N LYS A 186 10.70 -9.62 1.31
CA LYS A 186 12.15 -9.51 1.48
C LYS A 186 12.83 -10.88 1.48
N VAL A 187 12.31 -11.82 2.26
CA VAL A 187 12.90 -13.18 2.32
C VAL A 187 12.81 -13.87 0.96
N GLY A 188 11.68 -13.76 0.27
CA GLY A 188 11.48 -14.37 -1.04
C GLY A 188 12.36 -13.76 -2.14
N ILE A 189 12.60 -12.42 -2.10
CA ILE A 189 13.37 -11.76 -3.15
C ILE A 189 14.88 -12.01 -3.06
N LEU A 190 15.39 -12.45 -1.89
CA LEU A 190 16.82 -12.73 -1.70
C LEU A 190 17.30 -13.92 -2.55
N GLY A 191 16.42 -14.87 -2.87
CA GLY A 191 16.75 -16.09 -3.61
C GLY A 191 16.54 -16.00 -5.13
N VAL A 192 16.20 -14.83 -5.68
CA VAL A 192 15.85 -14.67 -7.09
C VAL A 192 16.18 -13.26 -7.58
N GLU A 193 16.36 -13.10 -8.91
CA GLU A 193 16.48 -11.77 -9.49
C GLU A 193 15.22 -10.94 -9.19
N SER A 194 15.40 -9.67 -8.79
CA SER A 194 14.37 -8.82 -8.23
C SER A 194 13.14 -8.62 -9.14
N ASN A 195 13.35 -8.42 -10.45
CA ASN A 195 12.24 -8.23 -11.39
C ASN A 195 11.43 -9.53 -11.54
N LEU A 196 12.12 -10.68 -11.61
CA LEU A 196 11.49 -11.99 -11.70
C LEU A 196 10.69 -12.31 -10.44
N GLY A 197 11.27 -12.10 -9.25
CA GLY A 197 10.57 -12.29 -7.98
C GLY A 197 9.34 -11.40 -7.86
N THR A 198 9.43 -10.13 -8.31
CA THR A 198 8.30 -9.21 -8.35
C THR A 198 7.21 -9.70 -9.31
N ALA A 199 7.58 -10.20 -10.50
CA ALA A 199 6.64 -10.73 -11.49
C ALA A 199 5.89 -11.95 -10.96
N ILE A 200 6.60 -12.94 -10.39
CA ILE A 200 6.03 -14.15 -9.78
C ILE A 200 5.02 -13.77 -8.69
N ARG A 201 5.42 -12.92 -7.76
CA ARG A 201 4.56 -12.45 -6.68
C ARG A 201 3.31 -11.74 -7.20
N THR A 202 3.44 -10.95 -8.27
CA THR A 202 2.33 -10.18 -8.85
C THR A 202 1.26 -11.09 -9.44
N VAL A 203 1.59 -12.31 -9.91
CA VAL A 203 0.59 -13.32 -10.31
C VAL A 203 -0.37 -13.61 -9.16
N VAL A 204 0.17 -13.88 -7.97
CA VAL A 204 -0.65 -14.18 -6.77
C VAL A 204 -1.47 -12.97 -6.36
N VAL A 205 -0.87 -11.78 -6.38
CA VAL A 205 -1.58 -10.52 -6.07
C VAL A 205 -2.74 -10.27 -7.05
N LEU A 206 -2.54 -10.57 -8.34
CA LEU A 206 -3.60 -10.45 -9.35
C LEU A 206 -4.76 -11.40 -9.06
N LEU A 207 -4.47 -12.66 -8.73
CA LEU A 207 -5.50 -13.64 -8.35
C LEU A 207 -6.31 -13.12 -7.15
N MET A 208 -5.63 -12.61 -6.12
CA MET A 208 -6.28 -12.05 -4.93
C MET A 208 -7.11 -10.81 -5.26
N ALA A 209 -6.63 -9.93 -6.16
CA ALA A 209 -7.38 -8.75 -6.60
C ALA A 209 -8.70 -9.14 -7.30
N TRP A 210 -8.67 -10.15 -8.18
CA TRP A 210 -9.88 -10.66 -8.84
C TRP A 210 -10.81 -11.38 -7.87
N ILE A 211 -10.29 -12.18 -6.93
CA ILE A 211 -11.10 -12.78 -5.85
C ILE A 211 -11.86 -11.66 -5.10
N MET A 212 -11.19 -10.53 -4.80
CA MET A 212 -11.84 -9.40 -4.15
C MET A 212 -12.97 -8.80 -5.00
N VAL A 213 -12.80 -8.68 -6.32
CA VAL A 213 -13.83 -8.21 -7.24
C VAL A 213 -15.05 -9.15 -7.22
N PHE A 214 -14.83 -10.46 -7.24
CA PHE A 214 -15.91 -11.46 -7.18
C PHE A 214 -16.62 -11.47 -5.82
N VAL A 215 -15.88 -11.45 -4.73
CA VAL A 215 -16.44 -11.43 -3.36
C VAL A 215 -17.27 -10.16 -3.11
N THR A 216 -16.89 -9.03 -3.71
CA THR A 216 -17.65 -7.78 -3.60
C THR A 216 -18.78 -7.66 -4.63
N GLY A 217 -18.94 -8.62 -5.54
CA GLY A 217 -20.00 -8.66 -6.55
C GLY A 217 -19.88 -7.57 -7.63
N ARG A 218 -18.65 -7.04 -7.85
CA ARG A 218 -18.40 -5.89 -8.73
C ARG A 218 -17.95 -6.26 -10.16
N GLN A 219 -17.98 -7.55 -10.52
CA GLN A 219 -17.52 -8.03 -11.83
C GLN A 219 -18.25 -7.39 -13.03
N ASN A 220 -19.52 -7.05 -12.86
CA ASN A 220 -20.33 -6.47 -13.95
C ASN A 220 -19.91 -5.02 -14.29
N THR A 221 -19.36 -4.28 -13.32
CA THR A 221 -18.95 -2.88 -13.54
C THR A 221 -17.69 -2.74 -14.39
N VAL A 222 -16.99 -3.83 -14.68
CA VAL A 222 -15.82 -3.84 -15.60
C VAL A 222 -16.18 -3.32 -17.00
N LYS A 223 -17.39 -3.65 -17.47
CA LYS A 223 -17.86 -3.24 -18.81
C LYS A 223 -18.29 -1.77 -18.89
N GLU A 224 -18.52 -1.13 -17.75
CA GLU A 224 -19.04 0.22 -17.65
C GLU A 224 -17.94 1.29 -17.47
N ILE A 225 -16.66 0.89 -17.52
CA ILE A 225 -15.53 1.78 -17.24
C ILE A 225 -15.37 2.80 -18.37
N PRO A 226 -15.39 4.11 -18.08
CA PRO A 226 -15.17 5.15 -19.09
C PRO A 226 -13.74 5.05 -19.66
N LYS A 227 -13.59 5.19 -21.00
CA LYS A 227 -12.28 5.09 -21.66
C LYS A 227 -11.21 6.01 -21.06
N LYS A 228 -11.58 7.23 -20.63
CA LYS A 228 -10.64 8.16 -19.96
C LYS A 228 -10.17 7.62 -18.61
N GLU A 229 -11.05 7.06 -17.80
CA GLU A 229 -10.69 6.46 -16.52
C GLU A 229 -9.83 5.21 -16.71
N LEU A 230 -10.15 4.37 -17.70
CA LEU A 230 -9.33 3.22 -18.08
C LEU A 230 -7.89 3.64 -18.42
N GLY A 231 -7.71 4.73 -19.19
CA GLY A 231 -6.39 5.28 -19.48
C GLY A 231 -5.61 5.67 -18.22
N PHE A 232 -6.26 6.36 -17.27
CA PHE A 232 -5.62 6.70 -15.99
C PHE A 232 -5.32 5.46 -15.13
N ILE A 233 -6.21 4.45 -15.14
CA ILE A 233 -5.99 3.18 -14.44
C ILE A 233 -4.77 2.46 -15.03
N CYS A 234 -4.62 2.40 -16.35
CA CYS A 234 -3.47 1.79 -17.00
C CYS A 234 -2.17 2.54 -16.69
N LEU A 235 -2.16 3.88 -16.79
CA LEU A 235 -0.99 4.69 -16.42
C LEU A 235 -0.62 4.51 -14.93
N SER A 236 -1.63 4.46 -14.05
CA SER A 236 -1.44 4.12 -12.64
C SER A 236 -0.84 2.73 -12.46
N GLY A 237 -1.21 1.77 -13.32
CA GLY A 237 -0.63 0.42 -13.33
C GLY A 237 0.85 0.42 -13.67
N LEU A 238 1.25 1.16 -14.71
CA LEU A 238 2.67 1.31 -15.07
C LEU A 238 3.48 1.96 -13.94
N ALA A 239 2.95 3.04 -13.35
CA ALA A 239 3.59 3.69 -12.20
C ALA A 239 3.68 2.75 -10.99
N THR A 240 2.63 1.96 -10.71
CA THR A 240 2.64 0.95 -9.63
C THR A 240 3.70 -0.12 -9.91
N GLY A 241 3.79 -0.61 -11.14
CA GLY A 241 4.79 -1.61 -11.54
C GLY A 241 6.21 -1.07 -11.35
N ALA A 242 6.50 0.14 -11.80
CA ALA A 242 7.78 0.80 -11.59
C ALA A 242 8.09 0.98 -10.09
N SER A 243 7.09 1.38 -9.29
CA SER A 243 7.23 1.48 -7.84
C SER A 243 7.59 0.13 -7.21
N TRP A 244 6.88 -0.94 -7.54
CA TRP A 244 7.13 -2.27 -6.97
C TRP A 244 8.49 -2.85 -7.38
N LEU A 245 8.88 -2.69 -8.63
CA LEU A 245 10.21 -3.12 -9.09
C LEU A 245 11.32 -2.40 -8.32
N CYS A 246 11.20 -1.08 -8.16
CA CYS A 246 12.13 -0.29 -7.35
C CYS A 246 12.08 -0.72 -5.87
N TYR A 247 10.89 -0.92 -5.30
CA TYR A 247 10.71 -1.31 -3.91
C TYR A 247 11.36 -2.65 -3.59
N TYR A 248 11.09 -3.68 -4.40
CA TYR A 248 11.66 -5.01 -4.17
C TYR A 248 13.15 -5.06 -4.45
N LYS A 249 13.65 -4.28 -5.41
CA LYS A 249 15.10 -4.12 -5.59
C LYS A 249 15.74 -3.43 -4.38
N ALA A 250 15.12 -2.41 -3.84
CA ALA A 250 15.58 -1.77 -2.62
C ALA A 250 15.53 -2.72 -1.41
N LEU A 251 14.46 -3.53 -1.27
CA LEU A 251 14.36 -4.54 -0.22
C LEU A 251 15.41 -5.65 -0.36
N GLN A 252 15.75 -6.03 -1.59
CA GLN A 252 16.77 -7.05 -1.84
C GLN A 252 18.13 -6.62 -1.28
N ASP A 253 18.52 -5.37 -1.53
CA ASP A 253 19.85 -4.85 -1.26
C ASP A 253 19.95 -4.05 0.06
N GLY A 254 18.80 -3.59 0.63
CA GLY A 254 18.75 -2.71 1.80
C GLY A 254 17.98 -3.31 2.98
N LEU A 255 18.05 -2.64 4.13
CA LEU A 255 17.30 -3.04 5.33
C LEU A 255 15.81 -2.75 5.20
N ALA A 256 14.95 -3.71 5.55
CA ALA A 256 13.50 -3.53 5.49
C ALA A 256 13.03 -2.42 6.44
N SER A 257 13.65 -2.32 7.61
CA SER A 257 13.39 -1.25 8.59
C SER A 257 13.66 0.16 8.08
N VAL A 258 14.43 0.33 7.02
CA VAL A 258 14.75 1.62 6.41
C VAL A 258 14.03 1.81 5.06
N VAL A 259 13.99 0.78 4.22
CA VAL A 259 13.34 0.83 2.89
C VAL A 259 11.86 1.12 3.02
N VAL A 260 11.15 0.46 3.95
CA VAL A 260 9.70 0.63 4.11
C VAL A 260 9.32 2.06 4.52
N PRO A 261 9.97 2.70 5.49
CA PRO A 261 9.74 4.12 5.78
C PRO A 261 10.03 5.06 4.59
N ILE A 262 11.10 4.82 3.82
CA ILE A 262 11.40 5.65 2.64
C ILE A 262 10.27 5.55 1.61
N ASP A 263 9.75 4.36 1.34
CA ASP A 263 8.60 4.17 0.44
C ASP A 263 7.38 5.00 0.89
N LYS A 264 7.17 5.18 2.20
CA LYS A 264 6.09 6.02 2.74
C LYS A 264 6.28 7.51 2.47
N LEU A 265 7.48 7.97 2.08
CA LEU A 265 7.68 9.33 1.59
C LEU A 265 6.93 9.60 0.26
N SER A 266 6.36 8.58 -0.37
CA SER A 266 5.37 8.72 -1.45
C SER A 266 4.23 9.69 -1.10
N ILE A 267 3.92 9.83 0.20
CA ILE A 267 2.94 10.79 0.69
C ILE A 267 3.35 12.25 0.38
N VAL A 268 4.65 12.57 0.44
CA VAL A 268 5.17 13.91 0.09
C VAL A 268 4.90 14.20 -1.37
N VAL A 269 5.21 13.23 -2.24
CA VAL A 269 4.96 13.32 -3.69
C VAL A 269 3.47 13.48 -3.97
N THR A 270 2.64 12.65 -3.33
CA THR A 270 1.17 12.72 -3.47
C THR A 270 0.64 14.09 -3.07
N ILE A 271 1.10 14.66 -1.95
CA ILE A 271 0.67 15.96 -1.46
C ILE A 271 1.12 17.09 -2.39
N ALA A 272 2.39 17.07 -2.84
CA ALA A 272 2.90 18.06 -3.76
C ALA A 272 2.07 18.10 -5.05
N PHE A 273 1.80 16.94 -5.65
CA PHE A 273 0.94 16.84 -6.82
C PHE A 273 -0.51 17.22 -6.54
N SER A 274 -1.07 16.81 -5.38
CA SER A 274 -2.44 17.17 -4.99
C SER A 274 -2.60 18.68 -4.85
N TYR A 275 -1.59 19.36 -4.30
CA TYR A 275 -1.56 20.82 -4.24
C TYR A 275 -1.49 21.46 -5.63
N LEU A 276 -0.61 20.96 -6.51
CA LEU A 276 -0.43 21.53 -7.86
C LEU A 276 -1.62 21.29 -8.77
N VAL A 277 -2.20 20.07 -8.76
CA VAL A 277 -3.23 19.64 -9.72
C VAL A 277 -4.64 19.90 -9.19
N PHE A 278 -4.88 19.63 -7.91
CA PHE A 278 -6.23 19.73 -7.31
C PHE A 278 -6.39 20.96 -6.42
N GLN A 279 -5.33 21.78 -6.24
CA GLN A 279 -5.32 22.96 -5.36
C GLN A 279 -5.73 22.63 -3.91
N GLU A 280 -5.53 21.38 -3.48
CA GLU A 280 -5.85 20.94 -2.13
C GLU A 280 -4.79 21.44 -1.14
N ARG A 281 -5.22 22.14 -0.10
CA ARG A 281 -4.32 22.67 0.94
C ARG A 281 -4.30 21.73 2.14
N LEU A 282 -3.10 21.55 2.71
CA LEU A 282 -2.94 20.83 3.98
C LEU A 282 -3.43 21.67 5.16
N SER A 283 -4.02 21.01 6.14
CA SER A 283 -4.19 21.62 7.45
C SER A 283 -2.86 21.75 8.19
N LYS A 284 -2.83 22.60 9.22
CA LYS A 284 -1.63 22.76 10.07
C LYS A 284 -1.21 21.44 10.74
N ALA A 285 -2.18 20.63 11.18
CA ALA A 285 -1.92 19.34 11.80
C ALA A 285 -1.32 18.34 10.80
N ALA A 286 -1.87 18.25 9.58
CA ALA A 286 -1.36 17.40 8.53
C ALA A 286 0.04 17.84 8.06
N ALA A 287 0.30 19.15 7.99
CA ALA A 287 1.63 19.68 7.66
C ALA A 287 2.66 19.30 8.74
N LEU A 288 2.32 19.40 10.02
CA LEU A 288 3.17 18.93 11.12
C LEU A 288 3.40 17.42 11.04
N GLY A 289 2.32 16.66 10.79
CA GLY A 289 2.42 15.20 10.60
C GLY A 289 3.38 14.81 9.47
N LEU A 290 3.33 15.55 8.34
CA LEU A 290 4.24 15.34 7.22
C LEU A 290 5.70 15.59 7.61
N VAL A 291 5.97 16.69 8.32
CA VAL A 291 7.33 17.01 8.81
C VAL A 291 7.85 15.90 9.73
N LEU A 292 7.00 15.37 10.61
CA LEU A 292 7.39 14.27 11.51
C LEU A 292 7.67 12.97 10.75
N ILE A 293 6.89 12.62 9.72
CA ILE A 293 7.14 11.44 8.88
C ILE A 293 8.46 11.59 8.14
N VAL A 294 8.70 12.75 7.52
CA VAL A 294 9.94 13.03 6.80
C VAL A 294 11.14 12.99 7.76
N GLY A 295 11.07 13.71 8.87
CA GLY A 295 12.13 13.74 9.89
C GLY A 295 12.42 12.36 10.48
N GLY A 296 11.35 11.60 10.79
CA GLY A 296 11.48 10.22 11.29
C GLY A 296 12.15 9.28 10.28
N THR A 297 11.80 9.41 8.98
CA THR A 297 12.43 8.62 7.92
C THR A 297 13.91 8.96 7.76
N PHE A 298 14.28 10.24 7.82
CA PHE A 298 15.69 10.65 7.78
C PHE A 298 16.45 10.19 9.02
N ALA A 299 15.85 10.23 10.21
CA ALA A 299 16.46 9.69 11.42
C ALA A 299 16.83 8.21 11.27
N MET A 300 15.99 7.42 10.58
CA MET A 300 16.26 6.01 10.29
C MET A 300 17.38 5.77 9.28
N LEU A 301 17.66 6.74 8.41
CA LEU A 301 18.77 6.66 7.44
C LEU A 301 20.13 6.89 8.08
N ILE A 302 20.19 7.61 9.20
CA ILE A 302 21.43 7.98 9.90
C ILE A 302 21.86 6.87 10.89
N GLY A 303 20.93 6.05 11.34
CA GLY A 303 21.15 4.96 12.31
C GLY A 303 21.12 3.58 11.70
#